data_b0af8a9d5be22077217a41f890147706
#
_entry.id   b0af8a9d5be22077217a41f890147706
#
_cell.length_a   1.000
_cell.length_b   1.000
_cell.length_c   1.000
_cell.angle_alpha   90.00
_cell.angle_beta   90.00
_cell.angle_gamma   90.00
#
_symmetry.space_group_name_H-M   'P 1'
#
loop_
_entity.id
_entity.type
_entity.pdbx_description
1 polymer ?
#
loop_
_entity_poly.entity_id
_entity_poly.type
_entity_poly.pdbx_seq_one_letter_code
_entity_poly.pdbx_strand_id
1 'polypeptide(L)'
;VVASLSCNSNTDRGPRQDIVDNLKVQDPDLLFFAGDQNYDHRRHYAAWLLFGRQFGDIIRDRPTVTIPEDHDVGHGNLWGAGGRKSTAPAGDDGGYFMPPEYVNMVQRAQTSHLPDPFDPTPVQQGITVYYTRLNVGGVDFAIIEDRKWKSGPRGLVPQQGPRPDHITTPDYDPDALDVPEAELLGRRQLAFLQQWTQDWEGATMKAVLSQTIFGGGAHLHGGFQNRLLADLDSNGWPQSGRARALREIRKGFAFMMGGDQHLATVIHHGVSDWEDAGYSFCNPSIWNYYARWWWPLEEPLLHDPASPLPWTGRFHDGFRNKLTVRAYANPTPDNHKAAGYGLVRFHKSTRQITMECWPRFVEVSKPGAQQFPGWPITITQGDNYGRRATAWLPELHVKGVTNPVIQVGDDALGEVVYTLRIQGSTIRPKVFRLGTHTIRVWQGDGEKVLPQVMSEPQEAITRLEVEL
;
A
#
# COMPACT_ATOMS: atom_id res chain seq x y z
N VAL A 1 0.46 -10.21 13.64
CA VAL A 1 0.28 -8.76 13.88
C VAL A 1 1.47 -8.02 13.30
N VAL A 2 1.22 -6.96 12.53
CA VAL A 2 2.25 -6.09 11.95
C VAL A 2 2.12 -4.70 12.54
N ALA A 3 3.20 -4.15 13.12
CA ALA A 3 3.26 -2.73 13.46
C ALA A 3 3.69 -1.95 12.21
N SER A 4 2.94 -0.91 11.85
CA SER A 4 3.18 -0.06 10.69
C SER A 4 3.56 1.35 11.14
N LEU A 5 4.74 1.80 10.74
CA LEU A 5 5.38 3.03 11.19
C LEU A 5 6.04 3.75 10.00
N SER A 6 6.09 5.07 10.03
CA SER A 6 6.83 5.89 9.05
C SER A 6 7.07 7.31 9.57
N CYS A 7 7.85 8.09 8.84
CA CYS A 7 7.97 9.53 9.03
C CYS A 7 8.43 9.90 10.45
N ASN A 8 9.62 9.42 10.80
CA ASN A 8 10.25 9.67 12.09
C ASN A 8 11.05 10.97 12.08
N SER A 9 10.38 12.12 12.15
CA SER A 9 11.06 13.39 12.24
C SER A 9 11.99 13.44 13.46
N ASN A 10 13.25 13.73 13.23
CA ASN A 10 14.30 13.80 14.27
C ASN A 10 14.56 15.22 14.73
N THR A 11 13.64 16.16 14.54
CA THR A 11 13.83 17.57 14.95
C THR A 11 14.07 17.72 16.44
N ASP A 12 13.45 16.88 17.26
CA ASP A 12 13.60 16.83 18.71
C ASP A 12 14.74 15.91 19.16
N ARG A 13 15.23 15.02 18.29
CA ARG A 13 16.22 13.95 18.60
C ARG A 13 15.90 13.13 19.85
N GLY A 14 14.66 13.25 20.32
CA GLY A 14 14.17 12.58 21.53
C GLY A 14 14.05 11.06 21.36
N PRO A 15 13.87 10.35 22.48
CA PRO A 15 13.56 8.93 22.46
C PRO A 15 12.20 8.68 21.83
N ARG A 16 11.95 7.42 21.47
CA ARG A 16 10.65 6.89 21.04
C ARG A 16 10.15 5.82 22.02
N GLN A 17 10.54 5.98 23.29
CA GLN A 17 10.27 5.00 24.33
C GLN A 17 8.75 4.80 24.53
N ASP A 18 7.97 5.87 24.39
CA ASP A 18 6.51 5.85 24.41
C ASP A 18 5.92 4.85 23.41
N ILE A 19 6.38 4.88 22.15
CA ILE A 19 5.95 3.92 21.12
C ILE A 19 6.53 2.52 21.38
N VAL A 20 7.81 2.45 21.76
CA VAL A 20 8.49 1.18 22.04
C VAL A 20 7.79 0.42 23.18
N ASP A 21 7.41 1.10 24.26
CA ASP A 21 6.73 0.49 25.40
C ASP A 21 5.32 0.01 25.01
N ASN A 22 4.58 0.80 24.25
CA ASN A 22 3.28 0.39 23.71
C ASN A 22 3.41 -0.84 22.82
N LEU A 23 4.37 -0.87 21.90
CA LEU A 23 4.59 -2.01 21.00
C LEU A 23 5.03 -3.27 21.77
N LYS A 24 5.80 -3.13 22.86
CA LYS A 24 6.13 -4.27 23.73
C LYS A 24 4.87 -4.88 24.37
N VAL A 25 3.89 -4.06 24.75
CA VAL A 25 2.61 -4.51 25.30
C VAL A 25 1.72 -5.15 24.23
N GLN A 26 1.68 -4.57 23.05
CA GLN A 26 0.84 -5.03 21.92
C GLN A 26 1.44 -6.20 21.15
N ASP A 27 2.72 -6.48 21.34
CA ASP A 27 3.48 -7.65 20.90
C ASP A 27 3.30 -7.99 19.41
N PRO A 28 3.68 -7.10 18.47
CA PRO A 28 3.62 -7.41 17.05
C PRO A 28 4.65 -8.48 16.65
N ASP A 29 4.27 -9.34 15.70
CA ASP A 29 5.16 -10.37 15.12
C ASP A 29 6.16 -9.80 14.10
N LEU A 30 5.85 -8.64 13.52
CA LEU A 30 6.64 -7.96 12.48
C LEU A 30 6.55 -6.45 12.68
N LEU A 31 7.68 -5.76 12.51
CA LEU A 31 7.72 -4.31 12.42
C LEU A 31 7.92 -3.91 10.95
N PHE A 32 7.12 -2.99 10.47
CA PHE A 32 7.24 -2.39 9.15
C PHE A 32 7.44 -0.88 9.28
N PHE A 33 8.61 -0.40 8.88
CA PHE A 33 8.94 1.01 8.76
C PHE A 33 8.91 1.38 7.27
N ALA A 34 7.86 2.09 6.87
CA ALA A 34 7.53 2.36 5.48
C ALA A 34 8.38 3.47 4.83
N GLY A 35 9.38 3.98 5.52
CA GLY A 35 10.26 5.03 5.03
C GLY A 35 10.32 6.24 5.95
N ASP A 36 11.18 7.18 5.60
CA ASP A 36 11.43 8.40 6.37
C ASP A 36 11.90 8.10 7.80
N GLN A 37 12.82 7.14 7.91
CA GLN A 37 13.42 6.80 9.19
C GLN A 37 14.16 7.99 9.78
N ASN A 38 14.53 8.96 8.92
CA ASN A 38 15.16 10.23 9.32
C ASN A 38 14.96 11.32 8.26
N TYR A 39 15.15 12.58 8.70
CA TYR A 39 15.06 13.78 7.86
C TYR A 39 16.40 14.52 7.76
N ASP A 40 17.52 13.87 8.10
CA ASP A 40 18.88 14.44 8.04
C ASP A 40 19.54 14.10 6.69
N HIS A 41 19.10 14.78 5.63
CA HIS A 41 19.34 14.48 4.23
C HIS A 41 20.79 14.18 3.83
N ARG A 42 21.79 14.67 4.56
CA ARG A 42 23.20 14.48 4.21
C ARG A 42 23.99 13.69 5.24
N ARG A 43 23.32 13.19 6.27
CA ARG A 43 23.93 12.49 7.40
C ARG A 43 23.23 11.17 7.71
N HIS A 44 22.78 10.48 6.68
CA HIS A 44 21.98 9.26 6.83
C HIS A 44 22.60 8.28 7.81
N TYR A 45 23.92 8.07 7.75
CA TYR A 45 24.59 7.11 8.64
C TYR A 45 24.41 7.46 10.13
N ALA A 46 24.63 8.72 10.49
CA ALA A 46 24.44 9.18 11.88
C ALA A 46 22.97 9.14 12.30
N ALA A 47 22.07 9.48 11.40
CA ALA A 47 20.63 9.44 11.61
C ALA A 47 20.10 8.00 11.71
N TRP A 48 20.65 7.06 10.93
CA TRP A 48 20.38 5.64 11.02
C TRP A 48 20.80 5.04 12.36
N LEU A 49 21.96 5.43 12.89
CA LEU A 49 22.40 5.05 14.22
C LEU A 49 21.50 5.63 15.32
N LEU A 50 20.96 6.85 15.11
CA LEU A 50 19.97 7.43 16.03
C LEU A 50 18.66 6.63 15.99
N PHE A 51 18.15 6.28 14.80
CA PHE A 51 16.99 5.41 14.62
C PHE A 51 17.19 4.08 15.37
N GLY A 52 18.34 3.43 15.18
CA GLY A 52 18.69 2.21 15.91
C GLY A 52 18.67 2.34 17.42
N ARG A 53 19.06 3.52 17.96
CA ARG A 53 18.95 3.80 19.40
C ARG A 53 17.52 4.09 19.84
N GLN A 54 16.73 4.76 19.01
CA GLN A 54 15.33 5.08 19.32
C GLN A 54 14.44 3.85 19.40
N PHE A 55 14.69 2.86 18.53
CA PHE A 55 13.87 1.65 18.42
C PHE A 55 14.61 0.36 18.79
N GLY A 56 15.86 0.44 19.23
CA GLY A 56 16.71 -0.73 19.50
C GLY A 56 16.09 -1.78 20.40
N ASP A 57 15.31 -1.35 21.39
CA ASP A 57 14.64 -2.23 22.33
C ASP A 57 13.49 -3.05 21.75
N ILE A 58 13.00 -2.71 20.56
CA ILE A 58 11.93 -3.45 19.88
C ILE A 58 12.43 -4.14 18.60
N ILE A 59 13.33 -3.51 17.84
CA ILE A 59 13.86 -4.10 16.60
C ILE A 59 14.83 -5.26 16.85
N ARG A 60 15.46 -5.32 18.03
CA ARG A 60 16.39 -6.37 18.41
C ARG A 60 15.73 -7.76 18.48
N ASP A 61 14.48 -7.83 18.88
CA ASP A 61 13.79 -9.07 19.22
C ASP A 61 12.71 -9.48 18.20
N ARG A 62 12.50 -8.67 17.15
CA ARG A 62 11.42 -8.88 16.17
C ARG A 62 11.92 -8.72 14.75
N PRO A 63 11.40 -9.55 13.81
CA PRO A 63 11.59 -9.29 12.40
C PRO A 63 11.18 -7.85 12.06
N THR A 64 12.03 -7.17 11.31
CA THR A 64 11.83 -5.76 10.98
C THR A 64 12.04 -5.56 9.49
N VAL A 65 11.08 -4.95 8.82
CA VAL A 65 11.20 -4.46 7.45
C VAL A 65 11.38 -2.96 7.50
N THR A 66 12.46 -2.47 6.93
CA THR A 66 12.69 -1.05 6.67
C THR A 66 12.89 -0.88 5.17
N ILE A 67 12.24 0.12 4.59
CA ILE A 67 12.44 0.51 3.19
C ILE A 67 12.76 2.00 3.14
N PRO A 68 13.77 2.43 2.34
CA PRO A 68 14.10 3.85 2.25
C PRO A 68 13.05 4.62 1.46
N GLU A 69 12.81 5.85 1.88
CA GLU A 69 11.93 6.80 1.23
C GLU A 69 12.73 8.03 0.77
N ASP A 70 12.07 9.13 0.39
CA ASP A 70 12.68 10.33 -0.18
C ASP A 70 13.65 11.02 0.79
N HIS A 71 13.23 11.29 2.02
CA HIS A 71 14.10 11.93 3.01
C HIS A 71 15.30 11.06 3.40
N ASP A 72 15.15 9.74 3.41
CA ASP A 72 16.25 8.81 3.68
C ASP A 72 17.37 8.92 2.64
N VAL A 73 16.99 9.09 1.35
CA VAL A 73 17.96 9.25 0.25
C VAL A 73 18.32 10.72 -0.02
N GLY A 74 17.90 11.64 0.85
CA GLY A 74 18.31 13.03 0.83
C GLY A 74 17.48 13.94 -0.04
N HIS A 75 16.28 13.54 -0.40
CA HIS A 75 15.29 14.33 -1.15
C HIS A 75 14.18 14.83 -0.24
N GLY A 76 13.49 15.88 -0.63
CA GLY A 76 12.26 16.31 0.07
C GLY A 76 10.99 15.75 -0.58
N ASN A 77 11.09 15.25 -1.79
CA ASN A 77 10.17 14.38 -2.53
C ASN A 77 11.03 13.59 -3.52
N LEU A 78 10.65 12.38 -3.87
CA LEU A 78 11.44 11.53 -4.76
C LEU A 78 10.60 10.98 -5.92
N TRP A 79 11.04 11.31 -7.12
CA TRP A 79 10.59 10.71 -8.38
C TRP A 79 11.80 10.07 -9.04
N GLY A 80 12.07 8.80 -8.74
CA GLY A 80 13.33 8.12 -9.08
C GLY A 80 13.62 7.94 -10.58
N ALA A 81 12.57 7.99 -11.43
CA ALA A 81 12.65 7.95 -12.91
C ALA A 81 13.64 6.90 -13.46
N GLY A 82 13.65 5.69 -12.85
CA GLY A 82 14.55 4.62 -13.26
C GLY A 82 16.02 4.87 -12.94
N GLY A 83 16.32 5.64 -11.90
CA GLY A 83 17.70 5.94 -11.46
C GLY A 83 18.38 7.04 -12.26
N ARG A 84 17.62 7.82 -13.04
CA ARG A 84 18.18 8.94 -13.83
C ARG A 84 18.86 9.97 -12.93
N LYS A 85 19.83 10.70 -13.46
CA LYS A 85 20.39 11.86 -12.77
C LYS A 85 19.44 13.05 -12.91
N SER A 86 19.00 13.61 -11.79
CA SER A 86 18.22 14.85 -11.80
C SER A 86 19.11 16.06 -12.12
N THR A 87 18.57 16.99 -12.89
CA THR A 87 19.17 18.30 -13.19
C THR A 87 18.50 19.43 -12.41
N ALA A 88 17.32 19.18 -11.83
CA ALA A 88 16.59 20.14 -11.02
C ALA A 88 17.03 20.06 -9.55
N PRO A 89 17.16 21.20 -8.85
CA PRO A 89 17.59 21.22 -7.44
C PRO A 89 16.64 20.47 -6.47
N ALA A 90 15.35 20.37 -6.83
CA ALA A 90 14.34 19.67 -6.05
C ALA A 90 14.11 18.22 -6.52
N GLY A 91 14.76 17.77 -7.60
CA GLY A 91 14.54 16.45 -8.17
C GLY A 91 13.23 16.28 -8.95
N ASP A 92 12.45 17.34 -9.11
CA ASP A 92 11.11 17.33 -9.68
C ASP A 92 11.05 17.10 -11.21
N ASP A 93 12.21 17.14 -11.89
CA ASP A 93 12.39 16.64 -13.26
C ASP A 93 12.50 15.11 -13.31
N GLY A 94 12.55 14.45 -12.17
CA GLY A 94 12.74 13.02 -11.99
C GLY A 94 14.20 12.59 -11.96
N GLY A 95 14.48 11.60 -11.11
CA GLY A 95 15.82 11.06 -10.88
C GLY A 95 16.43 11.53 -9.56
N TYR A 96 17.70 11.21 -9.38
CA TYR A 96 18.44 11.47 -8.17
C TYR A 96 19.44 12.61 -8.35
N PHE A 97 19.47 13.60 -7.46
CA PHE A 97 20.53 14.59 -7.39
C PHE A 97 21.63 14.19 -6.39
N MET A 98 21.33 13.27 -5.45
CA MET A 98 22.34 12.70 -4.57
C MET A 98 23.26 11.74 -5.34
N PRO A 99 24.54 11.62 -4.96
CA PRO A 99 25.45 10.67 -5.59
C PRO A 99 24.93 9.22 -5.51
N PRO A 100 25.06 8.41 -6.57
CA PRO A 100 24.60 7.03 -6.58
C PRO A 100 25.15 6.17 -5.43
N GLU A 101 26.40 6.43 -5.03
CA GLU A 101 27.03 5.76 -3.89
C GLU A 101 26.31 6.03 -2.58
N TYR A 102 25.81 7.26 -2.40
CA TYR A 102 25.01 7.63 -1.23
C TYR A 102 23.66 6.91 -1.25
N VAL A 103 22.94 6.91 -2.37
CA VAL A 103 21.66 6.23 -2.52
C VAL A 103 21.82 4.72 -2.26
N ASN A 104 22.86 4.11 -2.83
CA ASN A 104 23.17 2.69 -2.62
C ASN A 104 23.57 2.39 -1.18
N MET A 105 24.27 3.31 -0.50
CA MET A 105 24.61 3.17 0.92
C MET A 105 23.36 3.18 1.79
N VAL A 106 22.42 4.08 1.53
CA VAL A 106 21.13 4.16 2.24
C VAL A 106 20.34 2.88 2.05
N GLN A 107 20.18 2.43 0.82
CA GLN A 107 19.46 1.19 0.53
C GLN A 107 20.10 0.00 1.26
N ARG A 108 21.43 -0.15 1.18
CA ARG A 108 22.15 -1.22 1.89
C ARG A 108 21.95 -1.16 3.40
N ALA A 109 22.03 0.04 4.00
CA ALA A 109 21.84 0.20 5.43
C ALA A 109 20.45 -0.25 5.89
N GLN A 110 19.42 -0.01 5.08
CA GLN A 110 18.04 -0.30 5.44
C GLN A 110 17.55 -1.69 5.01
N THR A 111 18.15 -2.32 3.98
CA THR A 111 17.59 -3.55 3.40
C THR A 111 18.52 -4.76 3.44
N SER A 112 19.79 -4.64 3.86
CA SER A 112 20.75 -5.75 3.79
C SER A 112 20.46 -6.91 4.75
N HIS A 113 19.57 -6.78 5.70
CA HIS A 113 19.12 -7.82 6.63
C HIS A 113 17.84 -8.53 6.14
N LEU A 114 17.25 -8.07 5.06
CA LEU A 114 16.05 -8.64 4.43
C LEU A 114 16.43 -9.69 3.39
N PRO A 115 15.47 -10.49 2.87
CA PRO A 115 15.73 -11.40 1.76
C PRO A 115 16.35 -10.70 0.55
N ASP A 116 17.04 -11.44 -0.30
CA ASP A 116 17.62 -10.91 -1.53
C ASP A 116 16.56 -10.24 -2.41
N PRO A 117 16.91 -9.19 -3.17
CA PRO A 117 15.99 -8.57 -4.11
C PRO A 117 15.56 -9.57 -5.19
N PHE A 118 14.31 -9.52 -5.59
CA PHE A 118 13.75 -10.37 -6.65
C PHE A 118 14.53 -10.23 -7.97
N ASP A 119 14.91 -9.01 -8.31
CA ASP A 119 15.76 -8.71 -9.46
C ASP A 119 16.85 -7.71 -9.02
N PRO A 120 18.09 -8.17 -8.84
CA PRO A 120 19.20 -7.34 -8.36
C PRO A 120 19.77 -6.40 -9.42
N THR A 121 19.28 -6.43 -10.66
CA THR A 121 19.81 -5.61 -11.74
C THR A 121 19.68 -4.13 -11.41
N PRO A 122 20.77 -3.36 -11.34
CA PRO A 122 20.71 -1.94 -11.07
C PRO A 122 19.91 -1.17 -12.14
N VAL A 123 19.36 -0.02 -11.76
CA VAL A 123 18.84 0.97 -12.70
C VAL A 123 19.96 1.91 -13.17
N GLN A 124 19.59 3.03 -13.83
CA GLN A 124 20.59 3.98 -14.31
C GLN A 124 21.56 4.42 -13.21
N GLN A 125 22.74 4.87 -13.57
CA GLN A 125 23.84 5.27 -12.68
C GLN A 125 24.36 4.14 -11.75
N GLY A 126 23.95 2.88 -11.96
CA GLY A 126 24.28 1.78 -11.04
C GLY A 126 23.56 1.86 -9.71
N ILE A 127 22.43 2.59 -9.64
CA ILE A 127 21.60 2.64 -8.45
C ILE A 127 20.91 1.29 -8.27
N THR A 128 21.06 0.69 -7.08
CA THR A 128 20.51 -0.62 -6.75
C THR A 128 18.99 -0.54 -6.55
N VAL A 129 18.34 -1.67 -6.66
CA VAL A 129 16.88 -1.83 -6.56
C VAL A 129 16.57 -2.81 -5.46
N TYR A 130 15.50 -2.56 -4.70
CA TYR A 130 15.06 -3.50 -3.69
C TYR A 130 13.54 -3.68 -3.73
N TYR A 131 13.09 -4.76 -4.31
CA TYR A 131 11.75 -5.27 -4.16
C TYR A 131 11.81 -6.79 -4.12
N THR A 132 11.00 -7.40 -3.27
CA THR A 132 11.09 -8.85 -3.02
C THR A 132 9.84 -9.39 -2.33
N ARG A 133 9.81 -10.70 -2.15
CA ARG A 133 8.82 -11.43 -1.36
C ARG A 133 9.35 -11.70 0.04
N LEU A 134 8.48 -11.59 1.04
CA LEU A 134 8.74 -11.98 2.42
C LEU A 134 7.53 -12.71 3.00
N ASN A 135 7.69 -13.96 3.44
CA ASN A 135 6.63 -14.69 4.13
C ASN A 135 6.91 -14.73 5.64
N VAL A 136 5.98 -14.22 6.44
CA VAL A 136 6.05 -14.24 7.89
C VAL A 136 4.75 -14.82 8.45
N GLY A 137 4.84 -15.95 9.12
CA GLY A 137 3.70 -16.59 9.78
C GLY A 137 2.54 -16.95 8.83
N GLY A 138 2.81 -17.18 7.55
CA GLY A 138 1.81 -17.50 6.53
C GLY A 138 1.07 -16.28 5.96
N VAL A 139 1.51 -15.07 6.29
CA VAL A 139 1.20 -13.86 5.53
C VAL A 139 2.35 -13.57 4.57
N ASP A 140 2.05 -13.49 3.30
CA ASP A 140 3.03 -13.29 2.25
C ASP A 140 3.02 -11.83 1.79
N PHE A 141 4.14 -11.16 1.99
CA PHE A 141 4.31 -9.74 1.71
C PHE A 141 5.07 -9.53 0.40
N ALA A 142 4.54 -8.69 -0.50
CA ALA A 142 5.33 -8.05 -1.54
C ALA A 142 5.86 -6.72 -0.99
N ILE A 143 7.17 -6.63 -0.84
CA ILE A 143 7.85 -5.36 -0.56
C ILE A 143 8.14 -4.70 -1.90
N ILE A 144 7.67 -3.47 -2.12
CA ILE A 144 7.86 -2.73 -3.38
C ILE A 144 8.57 -1.40 -3.16
N GLU A 145 9.19 -0.89 -4.22
CA GLU A 145 9.81 0.44 -4.27
C GLU A 145 8.98 1.34 -5.21
N ASP A 146 7.97 2.01 -4.69
CA ASP A 146 7.06 2.83 -5.48
C ASP A 146 7.70 4.15 -5.97
N ARG A 147 8.82 4.56 -5.40
CA ARG A 147 9.58 5.75 -5.81
C ARG A 147 10.59 5.49 -6.93
N LYS A 148 11.14 4.28 -7.06
CA LYS A 148 12.30 3.99 -7.93
C LYS A 148 12.09 4.32 -9.41
N TRP A 149 10.90 4.06 -9.94
CA TRP A 149 10.57 4.31 -11.35
C TRP A 149 9.60 5.46 -11.55
N LYS A 150 9.03 6.00 -10.49
CA LYS A 150 8.04 7.06 -10.57
C LYS A 150 8.58 8.26 -11.35
N SER A 151 7.81 8.73 -12.31
CA SER A 151 8.17 9.89 -13.15
C SER A 151 8.10 11.19 -12.37
N GLY A 152 9.02 12.13 -12.64
CA GLY A 152 8.95 13.49 -12.13
C GLY A 152 7.98 14.36 -12.93
N PRO A 153 7.26 15.30 -12.29
CA PRO A 153 6.26 16.11 -12.98
C PRO A 153 6.84 17.20 -13.90
N ARG A 154 8.00 17.78 -13.54
CA ARG A 154 8.58 18.89 -14.29
C ARG A 154 8.92 18.50 -15.72
N GLY A 155 8.37 19.25 -16.68
CA GLY A 155 8.60 19.01 -18.11
C GLY A 155 7.79 17.85 -18.70
N LEU A 156 7.05 17.10 -17.86
CA LEU A 156 6.16 16.03 -18.29
C LEU A 156 4.70 16.48 -18.28
N VAL A 157 4.29 17.21 -17.24
CA VAL A 157 2.94 17.78 -17.12
C VAL A 157 3.00 19.29 -16.90
N PRO A 158 1.93 20.05 -17.23
CA PRO A 158 1.88 21.47 -16.97
C PRO A 158 1.98 21.78 -15.47
N GLN A 159 2.78 22.77 -15.10
CA GLN A 159 2.80 23.27 -13.71
C GLN A 159 1.52 24.04 -13.43
N GLN A 160 0.78 23.64 -12.41
CA GLN A 160 -0.55 24.17 -12.04
C GLN A 160 -0.57 24.75 -10.61
N GLY A 161 0.58 25.18 -10.12
CA GLY A 161 0.72 25.75 -8.79
C GLY A 161 2.11 26.34 -8.55
N PRO A 162 2.42 26.74 -7.29
CA PRO A 162 3.68 27.41 -6.95
C PRO A 162 4.89 26.46 -7.05
N ARG A 163 4.66 25.16 -6.98
CA ARG A 163 5.67 24.09 -7.16
C ARG A 163 5.22 23.17 -8.29
N PRO A 164 6.16 22.46 -8.96
CA PRO A 164 5.81 21.54 -10.04
C PRO A 164 4.87 20.40 -9.64
N ASP A 165 4.93 19.96 -8.39
CA ASP A 165 4.14 18.88 -7.79
C ASP A 165 2.81 19.33 -7.18
N HIS A 166 2.65 20.62 -6.86
CA HIS A 166 1.48 21.15 -6.20
C HIS A 166 0.47 21.75 -7.18
N ILE A 167 -0.73 21.20 -7.23
CA ILE A 167 -1.83 21.73 -8.04
C ILE A 167 -2.73 22.59 -7.17
N THR A 168 -2.81 23.87 -7.51
CA THR A 168 -3.64 24.86 -6.80
C THR A 168 -4.56 25.64 -7.73
N THR A 169 -4.41 25.52 -9.06
CA THR A 169 -5.24 26.17 -10.08
C THR A 169 -6.63 25.52 -10.09
N PRO A 170 -7.72 26.26 -9.81
CA PRO A 170 -9.04 25.67 -9.61
C PRO A 170 -9.59 24.87 -10.78
N ASP A 171 -9.38 25.34 -12.01
CA ASP A 171 -9.97 24.75 -13.23
C ASP A 171 -8.94 23.88 -13.99
N TYR A 172 -7.99 23.27 -13.30
CA TYR A 172 -7.07 22.35 -13.96
C TYR A 172 -7.78 21.11 -14.50
N ASP A 173 -7.24 20.54 -15.57
CA ASP A 173 -7.74 19.29 -16.14
C ASP A 173 -6.96 18.08 -15.60
N PRO A 174 -7.54 17.25 -14.72
CA PRO A 174 -6.90 16.06 -14.21
C PRO A 174 -6.55 15.03 -15.28
N ASP A 175 -7.32 14.96 -16.38
CA ASP A 175 -7.07 13.99 -17.45
C ASP A 175 -5.82 14.37 -18.25
N ALA A 176 -5.50 15.66 -18.35
CA ALA A 176 -4.27 16.15 -19.00
C ALA A 176 -3.00 15.82 -18.18
N LEU A 177 -3.14 15.37 -16.94
CA LEU A 177 -2.00 14.94 -16.11
C LEU A 177 -1.65 13.46 -16.32
N ASP A 178 -2.54 12.65 -16.88
CA ASP A 178 -2.31 11.22 -17.12
C ASP A 178 -1.66 10.99 -18.49
N VAL A 179 -0.41 11.40 -18.61
CA VAL A 179 0.34 11.28 -19.85
C VAL A 179 0.92 9.87 -20.03
N PRO A 180 0.95 9.33 -21.25
CA PRO A 180 1.39 7.95 -21.52
C PRO A 180 2.81 7.63 -21.07
N GLU A 181 3.68 8.62 -21.03
CA GLU A 181 5.08 8.51 -20.65
C GLU A 181 5.29 8.44 -19.13
N ALA A 182 4.24 8.76 -18.35
CA ALA A 182 4.34 8.74 -16.90
C ALA A 182 4.30 7.30 -16.36
N GLU A 183 5.31 6.96 -15.60
CA GLU A 183 5.44 5.66 -14.92
C GLU A 183 5.28 5.79 -13.41
N LEU A 184 4.78 4.74 -12.75
CA LEU A 184 4.75 4.58 -11.30
C LEU A 184 5.70 3.47 -10.86
N LEU A 185 5.33 2.21 -11.01
CA LEU A 185 6.12 1.07 -10.53
C LEU A 185 7.18 0.58 -11.53
N GLY A 186 7.05 0.93 -12.81
CA GLY A 186 7.88 0.37 -13.87
C GLY A 186 7.53 -1.08 -14.22
N ARG A 187 7.98 -1.54 -15.39
CA ARG A 187 7.64 -2.87 -15.92
C ARG A 187 8.16 -4.01 -15.06
N ARG A 188 9.35 -3.85 -14.46
CA ARG A 188 10.01 -4.90 -13.67
C ARG A 188 9.20 -5.24 -12.42
N GLN A 189 8.74 -4.24 -11.67
CA GLN A 189 7.91 -4.47 -10.48
C GLN A 189 6.51 -4.98 -10.83
N LEU A 190 5.93 -4.51 -11.94
CA LEU A 190 4.63 -5.06 -12.41
C LEU A 190 4.75 -6.54 -12.75
N ALA A 191 5.84 -6.97 -13.41
CA ALA A 191 6.10 -8.38 -13.67
C ALA A 191 6.31 -9.20 -12.40
N PHE A 192 7.02 -8.64 -11.40
CA PHE A 192 7.14 -9.24 -10.08
C PHE A 192 5.77 -9.42 -9.41
N LEU A 193 4.94 -8.38 -9.37
CA LEU A 193 3.60 -8.44 -8.78
C LEU A 193 2.73 -9.47 -9.50
N GLN A 194 2.81 -9.56 -10.84
CA GLN A 194 2.09 -10.56 -11.62
C GLN A 194 2.46 -11.99 -11.23
N GLN A 195 3.73 -12.27 -10.99
CA GLN A 195 4.18 -13.58 -10.52
C GLN A 195 3.77 -13.81 -9.06
N TRP A 196 4.02 -12.83 -8.20
CA TRP A 196 3.76 -12.93 -6.78
C TRP A 196 2.27 -13.14 -6.46
N THR A 197 1.35 -12.48 -7.16
CA THR A 197 -0.10 -12.64 -6.92
C THR A 197 -0.60 -14.05 -7.25
N GLN A 198 0.11 -14.79 -8.09
CA GLN A 198 -0.22 -16.17 -8.47
C GLN A 198 0.45 -17.22 -7.59
N ASP A 199 1.57 -16.90 -6.95
CA ASP A 199 2.28 -17.80 -6.04
C ASP A 199 1.69 -17.73 -4.62
N TRP A 200 1.10 -18.84 -4.18
CA TRP A 200 0.51 -18.98 -2.85
C TRP A 200 1.22 -20.04 -1.99
N GLU A 201 2.44 -20.42 -2.36
CA GLU A 201 3.23 -21.36 -1.56
C GLU A 201 3.53 -20.77 -0.17
N GLY A 202 3.20 -21.52 0.88
CA GLY A 202 3.35 -21.09 2.27
C GLY A 202 2.44 -19.93 2.70
N ALA A 203 1.62 -19.38 1.79
CA ALA A 203 0.76 -18.23 2.04
C ALA A 203 -0.68 -18.64 2.39
N THR A 204 -1.22 -17.99 3.41
CA THR A 204 -2.65 -18.01 3.79
C THR A 204 -3.34 -16.71 3.39
N MET A 205 -2.64 -15.59 3.51
CA MET A 205 -3.08 -14.24 3.17
C MET A 205 -1.94 -13.49 2.50
N LYS A 206 -2.27 -12.42 1.78
CA LYS A 206 -1.28 -11.59 1.09
C LYS A 206 -1.43 -10.11 1.45
N ALA A 207 -0.28 -9.40 1.49
CA ALA A 207 -0.26 -7.94 1.63
C ALA A 207 0.89 -7.33 0.85
N VAL A 208 0.78 -6.04 0.50
CA VAL A 208 1.83 -5.24 -0.12
C VAL A 208 2.35 -4.24 0.90
N LEU A 209 3.67 -4.13 1.01
CA LEU A 209 4.38 -3.12 1.78
C LEU A 209 4.99 -2.12 0.80
N SER A 210 4.56 -0.87 0.90
CA SER A 210 4.96 0.23 0.01
C SER A 210 5.44 1.42 0.84
N GLN A 211 6.23 2.33 0.26
CA GLN A 211 6.54 3.58 0.91
C GLN A 211 5.26 4.40 1.08
N THR A 212 4.54 4.63 -0.01
CA THR A 212 3.34 5.46 -0.10
C THR A 212 2.12 4.64 -0.52
N ILE A 213 0.92 5.08 -0.15
CA ILE A 213 -0.33 4.47 -0.62
C ILE A 213 -0.76 5.04 -1.99
N PHE A 214 -1.61 4.29 -2.71
CA PHE A 214 -2.02 4.60 -4.08
C PHE A 214 -3.26 5.52 -4.15
N GLY A 215 -3.17 6.68 -3.51
CA GLY A 215 -4.23 7.70 -3.53
C GLY A 215 -3.77 9.02 -2.96
N GLY A 216 -4.33 10.10 -3.45
CA GLY A 216 -4.09 11.46 -2.95
C GLY A 216 -5.13 11.82 -1.89
N GLY A 217 -4.84 11.56 -0.58
CA GLY A 217 -5.77 11.83 0.50
C GLY A 217 -5.60 13.20 1.18
N ALA A 218 -4.44 13.85 1.03
CA ALA A 218 -4.14 15.08 1.74
C ALA A 218 -4.60 16.32 0.96
N HIS A 219 -5.38 17.18 1.60
CA HIS A 219 -5.89 18.44 1.01
C HIS A 219 -5.22 19.69 1.60
N LEU A 220 -4.77 19.64 2.86
CA LEU A 220 -4.05 20.74 3.50
C LEU A 220 -2.66 20.26 3.87
N HIS A 221 -1.64 21.05 3.54
CA HIS A 221 -0.23 20.70 3.65
C HIS A 221 0.53 21.67 4.56
N GLY A 222 0.97 21.21 5.71
CA GLY A 222 1.72 22.01 6.70
C GLY A 222 0.91 23.06 7.44
N GLY A 223 -0.30 23.38 6.99
CA GLY A 223 -1.21 24.37 7.60
C GLY A 223 -2.49 24.60 6.80
N PHE A 224 -3.49 25.19 7.45
CA PHE A 224 -4.81 25.43 6.85
C PHE A 224 -4.80 26.39 5.64
N GLN A 225 -3.75 27.18 5.48
CA GLN A 225 -3.62 28.12 4.37
C GLN A 225 -3.04 27.47 3.10
N ASN A 226 -2.46 26.29 3.22
CA ASN A 226 -1.79 25.58 2.12
C ASN A 226 -2.68 24.47 1.58
N ARG A 227 -3.76 24.86 0.90
CA ARG A 227 -4.64 23.92 0.23
C ARG A 227 -4.06 23.50 -1.11
N LEU A 228 -4.01 22.20 -1.33
CA LEU A 228 -3.76 21.59 -2.62
C LEU A 228 -5.04 20.96 -3.16
N LEU A 229 -5.24 21.03 -4.46
CA LEU A 229 -6.29 20.31 -5.17
C LEU A 229 -5.80 18.93 -5.57
N ALA A 230 -4.50 18.79 -5.89
CA ALA A 230 -3.81 17.54 -6.08
C ALA A 230 -2.32 17.69 -5.75
N ASP A 231 -1.69 16.56 -5.41
CA ASP A 231 -0.26 16.46 -5.13
C ASP A 231 0.35 15.35 -5.99
N LEU A 232 1.18 15.73 -6.98
CA LEU A 232 1.83 14.81 -7.91
C LEU A 232 2.91 13.94 -7.24
N ASP A 233 3.25 14.25 -5.99
CA ASP A 233 4.11 13.39 -5.19
C ASP A 233 3.34 12.15 -4.67
N SER A 234 2.03 12.25 -4.39
CA SER A 234 1.22 11.10 -4.01
C SER A 234 1.12 10.05 -5.12
N ASN A 235 0.93 8.77 -4.77
CA ASN A 235 0.71 7.72 -5.76
C ASN A 235 -0.73 7.67 -6.32
N GLY A 236 -1.50 8.73 -6.13
CA GLY A 236 -2.66 9.03 -6.95
C GLY A 236 -2.30 9.36 -8.40
N TRP A 237 -1.06 9.84 -8.61
CA TRP A 237 -0.47 10.15 -9.91
C TRP A 237 0.75 9.27 -10.19
N PRO A 238 1.01 8.87 -11.46
CA PRO A 238 0.11 8.95 -12.63
C PRO A 238 -1.04 7.95 -12.55
N GLN A 239 -2.23 8.39 -12.98
CA GLN A 239 -3.49 7.62 -12.81
C GLN A 239 -3.43 6.26 -13.51
N SER A 240 -2.97 6.20 -14.74
CA SER A 240 -2.78 4.95 -15.51
C SER A 240 -1.76 4.02 -14.85
N GLY A 241 -0.68 4.56 -14.29
CA GLY A 241 0.33 3.81 -13.54
C GLY A 241 -0.26 3.19 -12.27
N ARG A 242 -1.00 4.00 -11.49
CA ARG A 242 -1.77 3.55 -10.33
C ARG A 242 -2.76 2.44 -10.69
N ALA A 243 -3.54 2.65 -11.74
CA ALA A 243 -4.55 1.69 -12.18
C ALA A 243 -3.93 0.34 -12.57
N ARG A 244 -2.79 0.34 -13.27
CA ARG A 244 -2.04 -0.89 -13.62
C ARG A 244 -1.60 -1.64 -12.35
N ALA A 245 -1.00 -0.94 -11.40
CA ALA A 245 -0.56 -1.55 -10.14
C ALA A 245 -1.71 -2.17 -9.35
N LEU A 246 -2.80 -1.43 -9.14
CA LEU A 246 -3.97 -1.90 -8.38
C LEU A 246 -4.66 -3.08 -9.07
N ARG A 247 -4.69 -3.13 -10.42
CA ARG A 247 -5.24 -4.28 -11.15
C ARG A 247 -4.41 -5.55 -10.93
N GLU A 248 -3.09 -5.44 -10.84
CA GLU A 248 -2.25 -6.61 -10.54
C GLU A 248 -2.36 -7.01 -9.07
N ILE A 249 -2.28 -6.08 -8.13
CA ILE A 249 -2.34 -6.35 -6.68
C ILE A 249 -3.65 -7.06 -6.31
N ARG A 250 -4.80 -6.60 -6.83
CA ARG A 250 -6.10 -7.22 -6.51
C ARG A 250 -6.20 -8.68 -6.94
N LYS A 251 -5.47 -9.11 -8.00
CA LYS A 251 -5.49 -10.51 -8.46
C LYS A 251 -5.04 -11.51 -7.38
N GLY A 252 -4.26 -11.07 -6.40
CA GLY A 252 -3.86 -11.83 -5.23
C GLY A 252 -4.68 -11.54 -3.97
N PHE A 253 -5.78 -10.79 -4.04
CA PHE A 253 -6.57 -10.37 -2.88
C PHE A 253 -5.72 -9.71 -1.79
N ALA A 254 -4.72 -8.94 -2.20
CA ALA A 254 -3.73 -8.40 -1.30
C ALA A 254 -4.16 -7.05 -0.72
N PHE A 255 -4.03 -6.93 0.61
CA PHE A 255 -4.16 -5.70 1.36
C PHE A 255 -2.88 -4.85 1.21
N MET A 256 -2.97 -3.52 1.31
CA MET A 256 -1.81 -2.62 1.18
C MET A 256 -1.53 -1.87 2.47
N MET A 257 -0.24 -1.71 2.80
CA MET A 257 0.25 -0.90 3.90
C MET A 257 1.31 0.08 3.39
N GLY A 258 1.27 1.32 3.89
CA GLY A 258 2.23 2.36 3.53
C GLY A 258 2.24 3.54 4.49
N GLY A 259 3.09 4.52 4.22
CA GLY A 259 3.29 5.73 5.03
C GLY A 259 3.32 7.01 4.18
N ASP A 260 4.36 7.84 4.35
CA ASP A 260 4.67 9.07 3.61
C ASP A 260 3.65 10.22 3.80
N GLN A 261 2.36 9.95 3.70
CA GLN A 261 1.33 10.98 3.61
C GLN A 261 1.13 11.81 4.89
N HIS A 262 1.81 11.49 6.01
CA HIS A 262 1.63 12.17 7.30
C HIS A 262 0.18 12.24 7.78
N LEU A 263 -0.67 11.41 7.23
CA LEU A 263 -2.12 11.37 7.43
C LEU A 263 -2.58 9.92 7.47
N ALA A 264 -2.99 9.45 8.64
CA ALA A 264 -3.55 8.12 8.73
C ALA A 264 -4.88 8.04 7.97
N THR A 265 -5.00 7.04 7.09
CA THR A 265 -6.23 6.79 6.32
C THR A 265 -6.45 5.31 6.08
N VAL A 266 -7.71 4.89 6.00
CA VAL A 266 -8.12 3.61 5.41
C VAL A 266 -8.95 3.91 4.17
N ILE A 267 -8.47 3.44 3.03
CA ILE A 267 -9.08 3.70 1.72
C ILE A 267 -9.37 2.37 1.01
N HIS A 268 -10.59 2.19 0.54
CA HIS A 268 -10.95 1.16 -0.44
C HIS A 268 -10.84 1.78 -1.83
N HIS A 269 -9.92 1.28 -2.64
CA HIS A 269 -9.61 1.85 -3.94
C HIS A 269 -10.60 1.43 -5.03
N GLY A 270 -10.90 2.35 -5.92
CA GLY A 270 -11.53 2.07 -7.20
C GLY A 270 -10.56 2.32 -8.35
N VAL A 271 -10.72 1.56 -9.42
CA VAL A 271 -9.98 1.70 -10.68
C VAL A 271 -10.95 2.01 -11.82
N SER A 272 -11.74 1.03 -12.23
CA SER A 272 -12.78 1.20 -13.25
C SER A 272 -14.11 1.58 -12.63
N ASP A 273 -14.42 1.01 -11.46
CA ASP A 273 -15.61 1.30 -10.68
C ASP A 273 -15.21 1.59 -9.21
N TRP A 274 -16.15 2.05 -8.41
CA TRP A 274 -15.98 2.20 -6.97
C TRP A 274 -15.68 0.86 -6.32
N GLU A 275 -14.66 0.85 -5.42
CA GLU A 275 -14.37 -0.30 -4.56
C GLU A 275 -13.97 -1.57 -5.34
N ASP A 276 -13.54 -1.45 -6.60
CA ASP A 276 -13.18 -2.59 -7.45
C ASP A 276 -11.71 -3.02 -7.36
N ALA A 277 -10.97 -2.48 -6.37
CA ALA A 277 -9.60 -2.88 -6.03
C ALA A 277 -9.47 -3.15 -4.53
N GLY A 278 -8.22 -3.24 -4.02
CA GLY A 278 -7.97 -3.55 -2.62
C GLY A 278 -8.08 -2.36 -1.68
N TYR A 279 -7.98 -2.66 -0.38
CA TYR A 279 -7.84 -1.66 0.67
C TYR A 279 -6.39 -1.28 0.90
N SER A 280 -6.17 -0.04 1.32
CA SER A 280 -4.90 0.41 1.86
C SER A 280 -5.07 1.04 3.25
N PHE A 281 -4.06 0.85 4.08
CA PHE A 281 -3.86 1.57 5.32
C PHE A 281 -2.60 2.42 5.23
N CYS A 282 -2.76 3.74 5.27
CA CYS A 282 -1.68 4.67 5.51
C CYS A 282 -1.52 4.84 7.01
N ASN A 283 -0.35 4.51 7.57
CA ASN A 283 -0.08 4.74 8.98
C ASN A 283 0.16 6.23 9.27
N PRO A 284 -0.07 6.69 10.51
CA PRO A 284 0.29 8.06 10.92
C PRO A 284 1.81 8.21 11.03
N SER A 285 2.29 9.46 10.96
CA SER A 285 3.71 9.75 11.27
C SER A 285 4.05 9.39 12.71
N ILE A 286 5.23 8.79 12.92
CA ILE A 286 5.81 8.59 14.27
C ILE A 286 5.95 9.93 15.00
N TRP A 287 6.42 10.97 14.26
CA TRP A 287 6.49 12.34 14.76
C TRP A 287 6.23 13.34 13.63
N ASN A 288 5.01 13.88 13.63
CA ASN A 288 4.52 14.70 12.54
C ASN A 288 4.89 16.19 12.71
N TYR A 289 5.96 16.64 12.06
CA TYR A 289 6.28 18.06 12.00
C TYR A 289 5.61 18.78 10.83
N TYR A 290 5.37 18.07 9.70
CA TYR A 290 4.68 18.58 8.51
C TYR A 290 3.32 17.92 8.38
N ALA A 291 2.35 18.46 9.11
CA ALA A 291 1.01 17.88 9.20
C ALA A 291 0.24 18.02 7.88
N ARG A 292 -0.51 16.98 7.53
CA ARG A 292 -1.43 16.97 6.38
C ARG A 292 -2.82 16.58 6.86
N TRP A 293 -3.87 17.08 6.20
CA TRP A 293 -5.27 16.84 6.57
C TRP A 293 -6.08 16.30 5.41
N TRP A 294 -6.94 15.35 5.71
CA TRP A 294 -8.10 15.03 4.90
C TRP A 294 -9.15 16.12 5.14
N TRP A 295 -9.38 16.97 4.15
CA TRP A 295 -10.29 18.12 4.26
C TRP A 295 -10.93 18.40 2.91
N PRO A 296 -11.85 17.52 2.43
CA PRO A 296 -12.48 17.68 1.12
C PRO A 296 -13.29 18.97 1.07
N LEU A 297 -13.40 19.52 -0.13
CA LEU A 297 -14.26 20.71 -0.38
C LEU A 297 -15.72 20.33 -0.58
N GLU A 298 -15.96 19.11 -1.00
CA GLU A 298 -17.26 18.57 -1.36
C GLU A 298 -17.69 17.50 -0.35
N GLU A 299 -18.99 17.37 -0.17
CA GLU A 299 -19.57 16.25 0.56
C GLU A 299 -19.31 14.93 -0.17
N PRO A 300 -19.28 13.80 0.55
CA PRO A 300 -19.08 12.50 -0.09
C PRO A 300 -20.21 12.19 -1.07
N LEU A 301 -19.88 11.65 -2.23
CA LEU A 301 -20.86 11.18 -3.21
C LEU A 301 -21.77 10.07 -2.64
N LEU A 302 -21.26 9.33 -1.68
CA LEU A 302 -22.00 8.36 -0.87
C LEU A 302 -21.36 8.31 0.51
N HIS A 303 -22.04 8.87 1.51
CA HIS A 303 -21.57 8.85 2.90
C HIS A 303 -21.71 7.44 3.51
N ASP A 304 -20.76 7.09 4.40
CA ASP A 304 -20.86 5.90 5.23
C ASP A 304 -21.59 6.23 6.54
N PRO A 305 -22.87 5.88 6.68
CA PRO A 305 -23.67 6.28 7.84
C PRO A 305 -23.24 5.58 9.14
N ALA A 306 -22.45 4.53 9.06
CA ALA A 306 -21.94 3.81 10.22
C ALA A 306 -20.68 4.45 10.81
N SER A 307 -20.06 5.38 10.09
CA SER A 307 -18.84 6.05 10.54
C SER A 307 -19.15 7.23 11.46
N PRO A 308 -18.41 7.39 12.60
CA PRO A 308 -18.48 8.58 13.42
C PRO A 308 -17.78 9.80 12.79
N LEU A 309 -17.08 9.61 11.67
CA LEU A 309 -16.31 10.64 10.99
C LEU A 309 -17.12 11.27 9.85
N PRO A 310 -17.20 12.63 9.75
CA PRO A 310 -18.09 13.30 8.82
C PRO A 310 -17.72 13.08 7.34
N TRP A 311 -16.41 12.94 7.02
CA TRP A 311 -15.93 12.85 5.64
C TRP A 311 -15.47 11.42 5.30
N THR A 312 -16.32 10.43 5.55
CA THR A 312 -16.16 9.05 5.09
C THR A 312 -17.12 8.74 3.96
N GLY A 313 -16.80 7.73 3.15
CA GLY A 313 -17.58 7.37 1.97
C GLY A 313 -16.83 7.65 0.66
N ARG A 314 -17.55 7.88 -0.42
CA ARG A 314 -17.01 7.96 -1.79
C ARG A 314 -16.62 9.39 -2.16
N PHE A 315 -15.34 9.56 -2.53
CA PHE A 315 -14.76 10.81 -3.00
C PHE A 315 -13.91 10.57 -4.24
N HIS A 316 -13.75 11.59 -5.06
CA HIS A 316 -12.66 11.63 -6.02
C HIS A 316 -11.47 12.38 -5.40
N ASP A 317 -10.25 11.85 -5.59
CA ASP A 317 -9.06 12.67 -5.32
C ASP A 317 -8.85 13.69 -6.44
N GLY A 318 -7.82 14.51 -6.31
CA GLY A 318 -7.51 15.54 -7.30
C GLY A 318 -7.12 15.02 -8.70
N PHE A 319 -6.98 13.70 -8.85
CA PHE A 319 -6.73 13.02 -10.13
C PHE A 319 -7.97 12.28 -10.66
N ARG A 320 -9.14 12.53 -10.06
CA ARG A 320 -10.39 11.79 -10.31
C ARG A 320 -10.31 10.30 -10.00
N ASN A 321 -9.33 9.84 -9.23
CA ASN A 321 -9.35 8.48 -8.74
C ASN A 321 -10.50 8.26 -7.76
N LYS A 322 -11.17 7.13 -7.87
CA LYS A 322 -12.27 6.75 -6.99
C LYS A 322 -11.71 6.23 -5.66
N LEU A 323 -11.99 6.91 -4.58
CA LEU A 323 -11.57 6.56 -3.23
C LEU A 323 -12.80 6.41 -2.33
N THR A 324 -12.97 5.27 -1.67
CA THR A 324 -13.92 5.13 -0.57
C THR A 324 -13.15 5.21 0.73
N VAL A 325 -13.22 6.37 1.39
CA VAL A 325 -12.53 6.63 2.65
C VAL A 325 -13.35 6.04 3.79
N ARG A 326 -12.73 5.13 4.57
CA ARG A 326 -13.38 4.45 5.71
C ARG A 326 -13.04 5.08 7.05
N ALA A 327 -11.78 5.56 7.17
CA ALA A 327 -11.31 6.26 8.35
C ALA A 327 -10.16 7.20 7.99
N TYR A 328 -9.97 8.23 8.80
CA TYR A 328 -8.83 9.15 8.73
C TYR A 328 -8.55 9.76 10.11
N ALA A 329 -7.31 10.19 10.36
CA ALA A 329 -6.95 10.90 11.59
C ALA A 329 -6.35 12.27 11.28
N ASN A 330 -7.17 13.30 11.37
CA ASN A 330 -6.72 14.67 11.14
C ASN A 330 -5.89 15.19 12.31
N PRO A 331 -4.77 15.88 12.02
CA PRO A 331 -4.00 16.59 13.02
C PRO A 331 -4.79 17.66 13.76
N THR A 332 -4.69 17.68 15.10
CA THR A 332 -5.19 18.73 15.96
C THR A 332 -4.09 19.12 16.96
N PRO A 333 -4.17 20.29 17.64
CA PRO A 333 -3.23 20.63 18.70
C PRO A 333 -3.20 19.60 19.83
N ASP A 334 -4.38 19.04 20.17
CA ASP A 334 -4.54 18.15 21.34
C ASP A 334 -4.05 16.71 21.05
N ASN A 335 -3.97 16.30 19.76
CA ASN A 335 -3.52 14.96 19.37
C ASN A 335 -2.08 14.96 18.83
N HIS A 336 -1.24 15.96 19.17
CA HIS A 336 0.13 16.08 18.70
C HIS A 336 0.24 16.02 17.15
N LYS A 337 -0.67 16.65 16.45
CA LYS A 337 -0.77 16.64 14.98
C LYS A 337 -0.98 15.22 14.41
N ALA A 338 -1.73 14.39 15.10
CA ALA A 338 -2.00 13.00 14.77
C ALA A 338 -0.74 12.11 14.70
N ALA A 339 0.30 12.41 15.48
CA ALA A 339 1.44 11.52 15.63
C ALA A 339 1.01 10.18 16.26
N GLY A 340 1.56 9.07 15.74
CA GLY A 340 1.14 7.75 16.19
C GLY A 340 1.78 6.61 15.43
N TYR A 341 1.10 5.47 15.45
CA TYR A 341 1.50 4.26 14.75
C TYR A 341 0.28 3.39 14.44
N GLY A 342 0.42 2.48 13.51
CA GLY A 342 -0.60 1.52 13.14
C GLY A 342 -0.30 0.11 13.60
N LEU A 343 -1.36 -0.70 13.79
CA LEU A 343 -1.27 -2.15 13.88
C LEU A 343 -2.22 -2.78 12.88
N VAL A 344 -1.74 -3.81 12.20
CA VAL A 344 -2.57 -4.62 11.30
C VAL A 344 -2.57 -6.08 11.78
N ARG A 345 -3.76 -6.58 12.10
CA ARG A 345 -3.96 -7.95 12.58
C ARG A 345 -4.53 -8.81 11.46
N PHE A 346 -3.75 -9.78 11.02
CA PHE A 346 -4.16 -10.78 10.03
C PHE A 346 -4.70 -12.02 10.76
N HIS A 347 -6.01 -12.19 10.75
CA HIS A 347 -6.69 -13.34 11.35
C HIS A 347 -6.81 -14.46 10.32
N LYS A 348 -5.79 -15.33 10.24
CA LYS A 348 -5.68 -16.36 9.20
C LYS A 348 -6.84 -17.35 9.17
N SER A 349 -7.40 -17.69 10.34
CA SER A 349 -8.53 -18.64 10.45
C SER A 349 -9.85 -18.08 9.92
N THR A 350 -10.08 -16.78 10.06
CA THR A 350 -11.31 -16.10 9.63
C THR A 350 -11.11 -15.30 8.34
N ARG A 351 -9.87 -15.15 7.86
CA ARG A 351 -9.49 -14.28 6.75
C ARG A 351 -9.83 -12.80 6.97
N GLN A 352 -9.95 -12.37 8.21
CA GLN A 352 -10.17 -10.97 8.56
C GLN A 352 -8.84 -10.22 8.69
N ILE A 353 -8.88 -8.94 8.38
CA ILE A 353 -7.77 -7.99 8.54
C ILE A 353 -8.31 -6.81 9.35
N THR A 354 -7.75 -6.59 10.53
CA THR A 354 -8.13 -5.48 11.40
C THR A 354 -7.02 -4.44 11.43
N MET A 355 -7.35 -3.21 11.09
CA MET A 355 -6.47 -2.06 11.11
C MET A 355 -6.76 -1.22 12.35
N GLU A 356 -5.75 -1.00 13.18
CA GLU A 356 -5.78 -0.15 14.37
C GLU A 356 -4.89 1.06 14.17
N CYS A 357 -5.32 2.22 14.65
CA CYS A 357 -4.54 3.46 14.59
C CYS A 357 -4.45 4.09 16.00
N TRP A 358 -3.25 4.08 16.55
CA TRP A 358 -2.97 4.49 17.93
C TRP A 358 -2.29 5.84 18.00
N PRO A 359 -2.84 6.79 18.79
CA PRO A 359 -2.15 8.04 19.10
C PRO A 359 -0.85 7.76 19.86
N ARG A 360 0.20 8.50 19.56
CA ARG A 360 1.55 8.26 20.08
C ARG A 360 1.62 8.19 21.61
N PHE A 361 0.98 9.13 22.29
CA PHE A 361 1.12 9.29 23.76
C PHE A 361 0.01 8.60 24.56
N VAL A 362 -0.78 7.75 23.93
CA VAL A 362 -1.72 6.87 24.65
C VAL A 362 -0.95 5.69 25.21
N GLU A 363 -1.02 5.48 26.52
CA GLU A 363 -0.45 4.31 27.16
C GLU A 363 -1.43 3.14 27.06
N VAL A 364 -1.16 2.21 26.13
CA VAL A 364 -2.08 1.11 25.79
C VAL A 364 -2.34 0.12 26.91
N SER A 365 -1.46 0.08 27.94
CA SER A 365 -1.63 -0.74 29.13
C SER A 365 -2.65 -0.17 30.13
N LYS A 366 -3.04 1.10 29.98
CA LYS A 366 -3.98 1.75 30.90
C LYS A 366 -5.43 1.46 30.52
N PRO A 367 -6.30 1.22 31.52
CA PRO A 367 -7.74 1.12 31.28
C PRO A 367 -8.27 2.39 30.57
N GLY A 368 -9.08 2.20 29.52
CA GLY A 368 -9.65 3.30 28.76
C GLY A 368 -8.74 3.87 27.65
N ALA A 369 -7.59 3.25 27.36
CA ALA A 369 -6.78 3.58 26.20
C ALA A 369 -7.63 3.48 24.92
N GLN A 370 -7.61 4.52 24.10
CA GLN A 370 -8.42 4.60 22.87
C GLN A 370 -7.55 4.87 21.65
N GLN A 371 -7.95 4.27 20.56
CA GLN A 371 -7.44 4.58 19.22
C GLN A 371 -7.96 5.95 18.74
N PHE A 372 -7.46 6.43 17.61
CA PHE A 372 -8.08 7.57 16.94
C PHE A 372 -9.56 7.29 16.64
N PRO A 373 -10.44 8.32 16.63
CA PRO A 373 -11.84 8.15 16.27
C PRO A 373 -12.00 7.47 14.90
N GLY A 374 -12.96 6.53 14.80
CA GLY A 374 -13.22 5.79 13.57
C GLY A 374 -12.42 4.50 13.43
N TRP A 375 -11.47 4.22 14.30
CA TRP A 375 -10.77 2.94 14.37
C TRP A 375 -11.24 2.07 15.54
N PRO A 376 -11.04 0.72 15.47
CA PRO A 376 -10.46 -0.05 14.38
C PRO A 376 -11.40 -0.24 13.19
N ILE A 377 -10.81 -0.52 12.01
CA ILE A 377 -11.54 -0.97 10.82
C ILE A 377 -11.21 -2.44 10.56
N THR A 378 -12.24 -3.26 10.33
CA THR A 378 -12.07 -4.67 9.98
C THR A 378 -12.68 -4.97 8.62
N ILE A 379 -11.92 -5.67 7.78
CA ILE A 379 -12.32 -6.14 6.46
C ILE A 379 -12.07 -7.65 6.35
N THR A 380 -12.59 -8.27 5.31
CA THR A 380 -12.20 -9.63 4.92
C THR A 380 -11.15 -9.60 3.81
N GLN A 381 -10.35 -10.65 3.68
CA GLN A 381 -9.41 -10.79 2.57
C GLN A 381 -10.12 -10.66 1.20
N GLY A 382 -11.35 -11.19 1.10
CA GLY A 382 -12.16 -11.14 -0.10
C GLY A 382 -12.49 -9.71 -0.56
N ASP A 383 -12.58 -8.76 0.37
CA ASP A 383 -12.90 -7.37 0.07
C ASP A 383 -11.78 -6.66 -0.72
N ASN A 384 -10.55 -7.21 -0.73
CA ASN A 384 -9.44 -6.69 -1.53
C ASN A 384 -9.58 -7.01 -3.04
N TYR A 385 -10.59 -7.77 -3.44
CA TYR A 385 -11.03 -7.91 -4.81
C TYR A 385 -12.52 -7.52 -4.91
N GLY A 386 -12.80 -6.25 -4.70
CA GLY A 386 -14.15 -5.71 -4.57
C GLY A 386 -14.94 -5.60 -5.88
N ARG A 387 -14.40 -6.08 -7.00
CA ARG A 387 -15.08 -6.04 -8.29
C ARG A 387 -16.40 -6.82 -8.26
N ARG A 388 -17.47 -6.20 -8.74
CA ARG A 388 -18.79 -6.85 -8.83
C ARG A 388 -18.80 -7.96 -9.87
N ALA A 389 -19.28 -9.13 -9.49
CA ALA A 389 -19.43 -10.25 -10.42
C ALA A 389 -20.41 -9.91 -11.56
N THR A 390 -20.03 -10.24 -12.78
CA THR A 390 -20.93 -10.26 -13.93
C THR A 390 -21.65 -11.61 -14.06
N ALA A 391 -20.93 -12.66 -13.68
CA ALA A 391 -21.40 -14.04 -13.67
C ALA A 391 -20.62 -14.86 -12.64
N TRP A 392 -20.91 -16.11 -12.54
CA TRP A 392 -20.29 -17.03 -11.59
C TRP A 392 -19.83 -18.29 -12.34
N LEU A 393 -18.88 -19.01 -11.77
CA LEU A 393 -18.59 -20.37 -12.17
C LEU A 393 -19.37 -21.34 -11.28
N PRO A 394 -19.51 -22.61 -11.67
CA PRO A 394 -20.08 -23.63 -10.81
C PRO A 394 -19.42 -23.66 -9.44
N GLU A 395 -20.18 -23.99 -8.41
CA GLU A 395 -19.66 -24.16 -7.06
C GLU A 395 -18.69 -25.35 -7.02
N LEU A 396 -17.43 -25.09 -6.66
CA LEU A 396 -16.39 -26.11 -6.54
C LEU A 396 -16.46 -26.75 -5.15
N HIS A 397 -16.49 -28.06 -5.11
CA HIS A 397 -16.32 -28.88 -3.91
C HIS A 397 -15.03 -29.68 -4.04
N VAL A 398 -13.97 -29.22 -3.38
CA VAL A 398 -12.64 -29.87 -3.45
C VAL A 398 -12.55 -30.95 -2.37
N LYS A 399 -12.35 -32.20 -2.78
CA LYS A 399 -12.22 -33.36 -1.91
C LYS A 399 -10.76 -33.65 -1.56
N GLY A 400 -10.55 -34.23 -0.41
CA GLY A 400 -9.23 -34.69 0.05
C GLY A 400 -8.36 -33.64 0.72
N VAL A 401 -8.68 -32.33 0.56
CA VAL A 401 -7.84 -31.24 1.05
C VAL A 401 -8.70 -30.10 1.63
N THR A 402 -8.06 -29.29 2.49
CA THR A 402 -8.66 -28.09 3.09
C THR A 402 -7.81 -26.86 2.73
N ASN A 403 -8.48 -25.77 2.39
CA ASN A 403 -7.82 -24.51 1.97
C ASN A 403 -6.93 -24.65 0.73
N PRO A 404 -7.37 -25.31 -0.36
CA PRO A 404 -6.60 -25.35 -1.60
C PRO A 404 -6.45 -23.96 -2.21
N VAL A 405 -5.51 -23.81 -3.13
CA VAL A 405 -5.40 -22.63 -3.98
C VAL A 405 -6.22 -22.84 -5.23
N ILE A 406 -6.97 -21.82 -5.61
CA ILE A 406 -7.66 -21.76 -6.89
C ILE A 406 -7.12 -20.61 -7.73
N GLN A 407 -7.03 -20.82 -9.02
CA GLN A 407 -6.77 -19.80 -10.01
C GLN A 407 -7.88 -19.83 -11.07
N VAL A 408 -8.38 -18.65 -11.40
CA VAL A 408 -9.38 -18.49 -12.46
C VAL A 408 -8.75 -17.72 -13.62
N GLY A 409 -8.77 -18.29 -14.79
CA GLY A 409 -8.36 -17.68 -16.06
C GLY A 409 -9.57 -17.38 -16.95
N ASP A 410 -9.51 -16.27 -17.69
CA ASP A 410 -10.46 -15.94 -18.76
C ASP A 410 -9.91 -16.49 -20.07
N ASP A 411 -10.57 -17.50 -20.66
CA ASP A 411 -10.06 -18.20 -21.84
C ASP A 411 -10.05 -17.31 -23.10
N ALA A 412 -10.95 -16.34 -23.19
CA ALA A 412 -11.02 -15.45 -24.32
C ALA A 412 -9.97 -14.34 -24.30
N LEU A 413 -9.52 -13.94 -23.10
CA LEU A 413 -8.45 -12.95 -22.92
C LEU A 413 -7.08 -13.60 -22.77
N GLY A 414 -7.03 -14.89 -22.41
CA GLY A 414 -5.78 -15.59 -22.06
C GLY A 414 -5.12 -15.05 -20.80
N GLU A 415 -5.91 -14.49 -19.87
CA GLU A 415 -5.40 -13.82 -18.69
C GLU A 415 -5.85 -14.49 -17.40
N VAL A 416 -4.97 -14.49 -16.40
CA VAL A 416 -5.35 -14.85 -15.02
C VAL A 416 -6.21 -13.72 -14.44
N VAL A 417 -7.44 -14.08 -14.06
CA VAL A 417 -8.39 -13.17 -13.41
C VAL A 417 -7.99 -12.95 -11.97
N TYR A 418 -7.74 -14.03 -11.23
CA TYR A 418 -7.20 -14.01 -9.86
C TYR A 418 -6.70 -15.39 -9.43
N THR A 419 -5.94 -15.37 -8.35
CA THR A 419 -5.50 -16.57 -7.62
C THR A 419 -5.76 -16.35 -6.13
N LEU A 420 -6.31 -17.35 -5.44
CA LEU A 420 -6.70 -17.26 -4.03
C LEU A 420 -6.55 -18.60 -3.33
N ARG A 421 -5.94 -18.59 -2.14
CA ARG A 421 -6.11 -19.72 -1.21
C ARG A 421 -7.46 -19.57 -0.50
N ILE A 422 -8.38 -20.46 -0.81
CA ILE A 422 -9.72 -20.42 -0.22
C ILE A 422 -9.73 -20.82 1.26
N GLN A 423 -10.82 -20.52 1.95
CA GLN A 423 -11.09 -21.02 3.31
C GLN A 423 -12.05 -22.21 3.20
N GLY A 424 -11.65 -23.33 3.81
CA GLY A 424 -12.43 -24.58 3.70
C GLY A 424 -12.17 -25.31 2.37
N SER A 425 -13.17 -26.01 1.87
CA SER A 425 -13.07 -26.85 0.66
C SER A 425 -14.10 -26.48 -0.41
N THR A 426 -14.86 -25.42 -0.20
CA THR A 426 -15.96 -25.03 -1.09
C THR A 426 -15.83 -23.57 -1.48
N ILE A 427 -16.01 -23.25 -2.74
CA ILE A 427 -16.08 -21.88 -3.26
C ILE A 427 -16.94 -21.82 -4.51
N ARG A 428 -17.66 -20.72 -4.65
CA ARG A 428 -18.29 -20.34 -5.92
C ARG A 428 -17.53 -19.18 -6.55
N PRO A 429 -16.67 -19.41 -7.57
CA PRO A 429 -15.83 -18.38 -8.14
C PRO A 429 -16.64 -17.30 -8.85
N LYS A 430 -16.35 -16.04 -8.55
CA LYS A 430 -16.89 -14.88 -9.29
C LYS A 430 -16.11 -14.68 -10.58
N VAL A 431 -16.81 -14.33 -11.66
CA VAL A 431 -16.18 -13.90 -12.91
C VAL A 431 -16.78 -12.59 -13.40
N PHE A 432 -16.05 -11.88 -14.25
CA PHE A 432 -16.33 -10.50 -14.61
C PHE A 432 -16.63 -10.34 -16.09
N ARG A 433 -16.87 -11.48 -16.75
CA ARG A 433 -17.24 -11.60 -18.14
C ARG A 433 -17.97 -12.91 -18.35
N LEU A 434 -18.96 -12.92 -19.24
CA LEU A 434 -19.62 -14.16 -19.71
C LEU A 434 -18.67 -14.92 -20.64
N GLY A 435 -18.75 -16.25 -20.61
CA GLY A 435 -17.96 -17.14 -21.45
C GLY A 435 -17.27 -18.26 -20.69
N THR A 436 -16.28 -18.85 -21.32
CA THR A 436 -15.52 -19.97 -20.77
C THR A 436 -14.32 -19.47 -19.97
N HIS A 437 -14.01 -20.21 -18.91
CA HIS A 437 -12.91 -19.94 -18.00
C HIS A 437 -12.18 -21.26 -17.70
N THR A 438 -10.88 -21.16 -17.51
CA THR A 438 -10.09 -22.28 -17.00
C THR A 438 -9.90 -22.12 -15.50
N ILE A 439 -10.23 -23.16 -14.73
CA ILE A 439 -10.01 -23.20 -13.28
C ILE A 439 -8.85 -24.18 -13.00
N ARG A 440 -7.88 -23.71 -12.27
CA ARG A 440 -6.78 -24.53 -11.74
C ARG A 440 -6.93 -24.60 -10.23
N VAL A 441 -6.88 -25.81 -9.67
CA VAL A 441 -7.00 -26.08 -8.24
C VAL A 441 -5.79 -26.89 -7.81
N TRP A 442 -5.10 -26.48 -6.73
CA TRP A 442 -3.94 -27.25 -6.25
C TRP A 442 -3.69 -27.10 -4.76
N GLN A 443 -2.99 -28.09 -4.20
CA GLN A 443 -2.40 -28.04 -2.88
C GLN A 443 -1.23 -29.05 -2.80
N GLY A 444 -0.05 -28.56 -2.40
CA GLY A 444 1.18 -29.38 -2.47
C GLY A 444 1.44 -29.86 -3.89
N ASP A 445 1.66 -31.16 -4.03
CA ASP A 445 1.91 -31.78 -5.34
C ASP A 445 0.63 -32.14 -6.10
N GLY A 446 -0.55 -32.06 -5.45
CA GLY A 446 -1.85 -32.34 -6.06
C GLY A 446 -2.34 -31.14 -6.87
N GLU A 447 -2.67 -31.39 -8.15
CA GLU A 447 -3.19 -30.36 -9.04
C GLU A 447 -4.30 -30.91 -9.95
N LYS A 448 -5.32 -30.08 -10.20
CA LYS A 448 -6.36 -30.33 -11.16
C LYS A 448 -6.64 -29.10 -12.01
N VAL A 449 -6.73 -29.28 -13.32
CA VAL A 449 -7.12 -28.23 -14.27
C VAL A 449 -8.48 -28.59 -14.86
N LEU A 450 -9.41 -27.64 -14.81
CA LEU A 450 -10.75 -27.71 -15.38
C LEU A 450 -10.82 -26.66 -16.50
N PRO A 451 -10.59 -27.06 -17.78
CA PRO A 451 -10.64 -26.13 -18.90
C PRO A 451 -12.06 -25.85 -19.32
N GLN A 452 -12.29 -24.71 -19.95
CA GLN A 452 -13.55 -24.34 -20.62
C GLN A 452 -14.81 -24.45 -19.76
N VAL A 453 -14.68 -24.13 -18.46
CA VAL A 453 -15.84 -24.07 -17.56
C VAL A 453 -16.69 -22.87 -17.95
N MET A 454 -17.96 -23.11 -18.31
CA MET A 454 -18.90 -22.07 -18.72
C MET A 454 -19.37 -21.26 -17.50
N SER A 455 -19.37 -19.94 -17.62
CA SER A 455 -19.98 -19.07 -16.62
C SER A 455 -21.50 -19.17 -16.62
N GLU A 456 -22.11 -19.03 -15.45
CA GLU A 456 -23.56 -19.13 -15.23
C GLU A 456 -24.08 -17.87 -14.49
N PRO A 457 -25.38 -17.55 -14.62
CA PRO A 457 -25.97 -16.46 -13.85
C PRO A 457 -26.02 -16.78 -12.36
N GLN A 458 -26.23 -15.75 -11.54
CA GLN A 458 -26.17 -15.88 -10.07
C GLN A 458 -27.17 -16.91 -9.52
N GLU A 459 -28.33 -17.03 -10.14
CA GLU A 459 -29.44 -17.89 -9.72
C GLU A 459 -29.20 -19.38 -10.06
N ALA A 460 -28.40 -19.67 -11.08
CA ALA A 460 -28.03 -21.02 -11.42
C ALA A 460 -26.87 -21.48 -10.52
N ILE A 461 -27.05 -22.58 -9.78
CA ILE A 461 -26.00 -23.14 -8.93
C ILE A 461 -25.75 -24.58 -9.40
N THR A 462 -24.82 -24.74 -10.31
CA THR A 462 -24.28 -26.05 -10.64
C THR A 462 -23.10 -26.36 -9.73
N ARG A 463 -22.78 -27.64 -9.52
CA ARG A 463 -21.70 -28.10 -8.64
C ARG A 463 -20.68 -28.90 -9.42
N LEU A 464 -19.41 -28.67 -9.14
CA LEU A 464 -18.31 -29.46 -9.66
C LEU A 464 -17.52 -30.05 -8.50
N GLU A 465 -17.41 -31.36 -8.47
CA GLU A 465 -16.54 -32.06 -7.54
C GLU A 465 -15.14 -32.14 -8.13
N VAL A 466 -14.15 -31.77 -7.35
CA VAL A 466 -12.73 -31.77 -7.71
C VAL A 466 -11.98 -32.63 -6.71
N GLU A 467 -11.34 -33.68 -7.18
CA GLU A 467 -10.50 -34.58 -6.37
C GLU A 467 -9.03 -34.25 -6.69
N LEU A 468 -8.24 -33.96 -5.63
CA LEU A 468 -6.79 -33.65 -5.68
C LEU A 468 -5.98 -34.81 -5.16
#